data_e76f1d5231e6f618a6f36b1ec9706bac
#
_entry.id   e76f1d5231e6f618a6f36b1ec9706bac
#
_cell.length_a   1.000
_cell.length_b   1.000
_cell.length_c   1.000
_cell.angle_alpha   90.00
_cell.angle_beta   90.00
_cell.angle_gamma   90.00
#
_symmetry.space_group_name_H-M   'P 1'
#
loop_
_entity.id
_entity.type
_entity.pdbx_description
1 polymer ?
#
loop_
_entity_poly.entity_id
_entity_poly.type
_entity_poly.pdbx_seq_one_letter_code
_entity_poly.pdbx_strand_id
1 'polypeptide(L)'
;MNQMKTIIKKAGILYMALSFGLTSCETFDFGQEMGQKVICIISDDDLVFTGMHDLNEPESTGYISVNCGGSLHIDRDVEVVMEYSPEVLAQYNKSKYDIDEEKYAKELDSRYYTIPEMRVTLKASSADTYDTMPIRVRPEGLSPDSIYFIPLRIRSVSAYSVNP
;
A
#
# COMPACT_ATOMS: atom_id res chain seq x y z
N MET A 1 47.44 15.71 -55.51
CA MET A 1 47.81 15.05 -54.25
C MET A 1 47.24 15.73 -53.00
N ASN A 2 46.95 17.06 -53.03
CA ASN A 2 46.35 17.76 -51.86
C ASN A 2 44.85 17.55 -51.63
N GLN A 3 44.06 17.31 -52.65
CA GLN A 3 42.62 17.08 -52.54
C GLN A 3 42.25 15.80 -51.82
N MET A 4 43.00 14.71 -52.07
CA MET A 4 42.76 13.43 -51.47
C MET A 4 43.08 13.38 -49.98
N LYS A 5 44.10 14.13 -49.52
CA LYS A 5 44.40 14.30 -48.09
C LYS A 5 43.35 15.03 -47.32
N THR A 6 42.66 15.98 -47.97
CA THR A 6 41.56 16.78 -47.37
C THR A 6 40.29 15.93 -47.18
N ILE A 7 40.00 15.05 -48.14
CA ILE A 7 38.85 14.15 -48.06
C ILE A 7 39.04 13.09 -46.94
N ILE A 8 40.24 12.52 -46.82
CA ILE A 8 40.55 11.56 -45.75
C ILE A 8 40.48 12.19 -44.36
N LYS A 9 40.93 13.45 -44.19
CA LYS A 9 40.81 14.18 -42.93
C LYS A 9 39.37 14.49 -42.57
N LYS A 10 38.51 14.87 -43.53
CA LYS A 10 37.08 15.11 -43.30
C LYS A 10 36.31 13.85 -43.02
N ALA A 11 36.62 12.72 -43.69
CA ALA A 11 36.04 11.45 -43.43
C ALA A 11 36.43 10.88 -42.03
N GLY A 12 37.69 11.07 -41.61
CA GLY A 12 38.13 10.67 -40.28
C GLY A 12 37.49 11.45 -39.14
N ILE A 13 37.25 12.74 -39.30
CA ILE A 13 36.57 13.59 -38.32
C ILE A 13 35.07 13.22 -38.25
N LEU A 14 34.43 12.91 -39.38
CA LEU A 14 33.04 12.50 -39.41
C LEU A 14 32.85 11.12 -38.76
N TYR A 15 33.78 10.19 -38.94
CA TYR A 15 33.73 8.86 -38.30
C TYR A 15 33.95 8.93 -36.79
N MET A 16 34.81 9.86 -36.32
CA MET A 16 35.07 10.06 -34.89
C MET A 16 33.93 10.78 -34.19
N ALA A 17 33.14 11.60 -34.88
CA ALA A 17 31.94 12.25 -34.33
C ALA A 17 30.73 11.27 -34.24
N LEU A 18 30.70 10.23 -35.07
CA LEU A 18 29.59 9.26 -35.06
C LEU A 18 29.76 8.15 -33.98
N SER A 19 30.98 7.97 -33.47
CA SER A 19 31.25 6.98 -32.42
C SER A 19 31.01 7.48 -30.98
N PHE A 20 30.73 8.77 -30.78
CA PHE A 20 30.40 9.32 -29.46
C PHE A 20 28.89 9.32 -29.14
N GLY A 21 28.01 8.91 -30.05
CA GLY A 21 26.57 8.99 -29.92
C GLY A 21 25.89 7.70 -29.41
N LEU A 22 26.62 6.64 -29.08
CA LEU A 22 25.99 5.34 -28.77
C LEU A 22 26.26 4.80 -27.35
N THR A 23 26.72 5.65 -26.43
CA THR A 23 26.92 5.24 -25.03
C THR A 23 25.92 5.89 -24.07
N SER A 24 24.64 5.94 -24.45
CA SER A 24 23.57 6.25 -23.51
C SER A 24 22.53 5.14 -23.50
N CYS A 25 22.97 3.94 -23.16
CA CYS A 25 22.12 2.97 -22.49
C CYS A 25 22.56 3.00 -21.03
N GLU A 26 21.93 3.85 -20.23
CA GLU A 26 21.88 3.58 -18.79
C GLU A 26 21.23 2.20 -18.65
N THR A 27 22.01 1.20 -18.31
CA THR A 27 21.48 -0.09 -17.90
C THR A 27 20.74 0.15 -16.61
N PHE A 28 19.41 0.21 -16.68
CA PHE A 28 18.56 0.18 -15.51
C PHE A 28 18.90 -1.05 -14.70
N ASP A 29 19.53 -0.86 -13.56
CA ASP A 29 19.81 -1.93 -12.62
C ASP A 29 18.55 -2.20 -11.80
N PHE A 30 17.74 -3.15 -12.26
CA PHE A 30 16.52 -3.59 -11.57
C PHE A 30 16.81 -4.29 -10.23
N GLY A 31 18.08 -4.49 -9.88
CA GLY A 31 18.50 -5.05 -8.59
C GLY A 31 18.56 -4.03 -7.46
N GLN A 32 18.33 -2.74 -7.72
CA GLN A 32 18.34 -1.70 -6.71
C GLN A 32 16.92 -1.26 -6.34
N GLU A 33 16.73 -0.92 -5.05
CA GLU A 33 15.47 -0.33 -4.59
C GLU A 33 15.28 1.05 -5.25
N MET A 34 14.23 1.18 -6.07
CA MET A 34 13.94 2.42 -6.81
C MET A 34 12.98 3.35 -6.06
N GLY A 35 12.46 2.92 -4.92
CA GLY A 35 11.53 3.67 -4.10
C GLY A 35 11.75 3.43 -2.61
N GLN A 36 11.05 4.18 -1.78
CA GLN A 36 11.03 3.89 -0.36
C GLN A 36 10.13 2.69 -0.10
N LYS A 37 10.59 1.77 0.77
CA LYS A 37 9.71 0.73 1.32
C LYS A 37 8.75 1.38 2.30
N VAL A 38 7.46 1.24 2.02
CA VAL A 38 6.39 1.86 2.78
C VAL A 38 5.37 0.81 3.18
N ILE A 39 5.06 0.75 4.47
CA ILE A 39 4.02 -0.11 5.02
C ILE A 39 2.68 0.61 4.92
N CYS A 40 1.69 -0.07 4.36
CA CYS A 40 0.33 0.45 4.25
C CYS A 40 -0.72 -0.65 4.52
N ILE A 41 -1.90 -0.23 4.92
CA ILE A 41 -3.10 -1.07 4.89
C ILE A 41 -3.65 -0.99 3.46
N ILE A 42 -3.94 -2.13 2.86
CA ILE A 42 -4.58 -2.15 1.54
C ILE A 42 -6.03 -1.70 1.70
N SER A 43 -6.38 -0.65 1.01
CA SER A 43 -7.70 -0.01 1.05
C SER A 43 -8.03 0.61 -0.31
N ASP A 44 -9.29 1.00 -0.49
CA ASP A 44 -9.75 1.78 -1.62
C ASP A 44 -9.28 3.25 -1.52
N ASP A 45 -9.63 4.07 -2.51
CA ASP A 45 -9.21 5.48 -2.64
C ASP A 45 -9.58 6.35 -1.42
N ASP A 46 -10.66 6.00 -0.72
CA ASP A 46 -11.14 6.72 0.48
C ASP A 46 -10.46 6.22 1.79
N LEU A 47 -9.40 5.41 1.72
CA LEU A 47 -8.76 4.73 2.85
C LEU A 47 -9.73 3.76 3.58
N VAL A 48 -10.71 3.25 2.87
CA VAL A 48 -11.71 2.31 3.37
C VAL A 48 -11.47 0.93 2.78
N PHE A 49 -11.48 -0.08 3.60
CA PHE A 49 -11.60 -1.47 3.18
C PHE A 49 -13.04 -1.93 3.41
N THR A 50 -13.70 -2.45 2.38
CA THR A 50 -15.10 -2.90 2.46
C THR A 50 -15.16 -4.42 2.52
N GLY A 51 -15.77 -4.96 3.57
CA GLY A 51 -16.13 -6.37 3.72
C GLY A 51 -17.63 -6.56 3.62
N MET A 52 -18.07 -7.64 2.99
CA MET A 52 -19.48 -8.05 2.99
C MET A 52 -19.66 -9.21 3.95
N HIS A 53 -20.69 -9.12 4.79
CA HIS A 53 -21.04 -10.13 5.77
C HIS A 53 -22.51 -10.52 5.63
N ASP A 54 -22.80 -11.83 5.65
CA ASP A 54 -24.18 -12.31 5.65
C ASP A 54 -24.79 -12.10 7.03
N LEU A 55 -25.90 -11.36 7.10
CA LEU A 55 -26.61 -11.09 8.35
C LEU A 55 -27.30 -12.33 8.96
N ASN A 56 -27.44 -13.41 8.19
CA ASN A 56 -28.03 -14.66 8.65
C ASN A 56 -26.99 -15.61 9.27
N GLU A 57 -25.71 -15.33 9.09
CA GLU A 57 -24.63 -16.11 9.69
C GLU A 57 -24.32 -15.62 11.11
N PRO A 58 -24.13 -16.52 12.09
CA PRO A 58 -23.85 -16.12 13.47
C PRO A 58 -22.50 -15.42 13.61
N GLU A 59 -21.53 -15.77 12.79
CA GLU A 59 -20.20 -15.14 12.73
C GLU A 59 -19.62 -15.33 11.32
N SER A 60 -18.95 -14.29 10.82
CA SER A 60 -18.18 -14.37 9.58
C SER A 60 -16.81 -13.70 9.77
N THR A 61 -15.81 -14.12 9.01
CA THR A 61 -14.45 -13.57 9.10
C THR A 61 -14.13 -12.73 7.87
N GLY A 62 -13.78 -11.47 8.11
CA GLY A 62 -13.13 -10.60 7.15
C GLY A 62 -11.62 -10.52 7.41
N TYR A 63 -10.86 -9.99 6.45
CA TYR A 63 -9.41 -9.86 6.55
C TYR A 63 -8.98 -8.46 6.11
N ILE A 64 -8.17 -7.81 6.93
CA ILE A 64 -7.44 -6.62 6.54
C ILE A 64 -6.06 -7.05 6.07
N SER A 65 -5.64 -6.56 4.92
CA SER A 65 -4.32 -6.85 4.36
C SER A 65 -3.37 -5.68 4.64
N VAL A 66 -2.18 -6.01 5.13
CA VAL A 66 -1.06 -5.08 5.29
C VAL A 66 0.00 -5.43 4.29
N ASN A 67 0.51 -4.45 3.57
CA ASN A 67 1.49 -4.62 2.51
C ASN A 67 2.73 -3.76 2.74
N CYS A 68 3.86 -4.21 2.20
CA CYS A 68 5.05 -3.40 2.04
C CYS A 68 5.23 -3.07 0.55
N GLY A 69 5.02 -1.79 0.20
CA GLY A 69 5.38 -1.27 -1.12
C GLY A 69 6.90 -1.13 -1.29
N GLY A 70 7.33 -1.01 -2.54
CA GLY A 70 8.73 -0.89 -2.94
C GLY A 70 9.00 -1.69 -4.20
N SER A 71 10.18 -1.55 -4.81
CA SER A 71 10.57 -2.27 -6.02
C SER A 71 11.24 -3.62 -5.72
N LEU A 72 11.81 -3.77 -4.55
CA LEU A 72 12.41 -5.00 -4.07
C LEU A 72 11.62 -5.60 -2.90
N HIS A 73 11.74 -6.91 -2.75
CA HIS A 73 11.19 -7.62 -1.60
C HIS A 73 11.80 -7.13 -0.28
N ILE A 74 11.08 -7.31 0.85
CA ILE A 74 11.59 -6.96 2.18
C ILE A 74 12.80 -7.84 2.54
N ASP A 75 13.80 -7.25 3.19
CA ASP A 75 15.07 -7.91 3.55
C ASP A 75 15.06 -8.49 4.97
N ARG A 76 13.99 -8.22 5.72
CA ARG A 76 13.79 -8.69 7.09
C ARG A 76 12.32 -8.79 7.44
N ASP A 77 11.97 -9.58 8.44
CA ASP A 77 10.62 -9.64 8.98
C ASP A 77 10.22 -8.28 9.55
N VAL A 78 8.99 -7.86 9.27
CA VAL A 78 8.45 -6.57 9.72
C VAL A 78 7.21 -6.80 10.55
N GLU A 79 7.29 -6.45 11.83
CA GLU A 79 6.14 -6.42 12.71
C GLU A 79 5.38 -5.10 12.52
N VAL A 80 4.09 -5.20 12.27
CA VAL A 80 3.16 -4.07 12.12
C VAL A 80 2.12 -4.16 13.24
N VAL A 81 2.10 -3.19 14.14
CA VAL A 81 1.14 -3.11 15.24
C VAL A 81 0.03 -2.15 14.86
N MET A 82 -1.19 -2.63 14.95
CA MET A 82 -2.40 -1.85 14.70
C MET A 82 -2.95 -1.29 16.01
N GLU A 83 -3.72 -0.23 15.91
CA GLU A 83 -4.52 0.27 17.02
C GLU A 83 -5.89 0.77 16.55
N TYR A 84 -6.84 0.76 17.46
CA TYR A 84 -8.11 1.42 17.30
C TYR A 84 -7.94 2.95 17.38
N SER A 85 -8.56 3.68 16.44
CA SER A 85 -8.41 5.14 16.34
C SER A 85 -9.73 5.80 15.89
N PRO A 86 -10.59 6.23 16.81
CA PRO A 86 -11.88 6.87 16.47
C PRO A 86 -11.69 8.17 15.69
N GLU A 87 -10.53 8.82 15.80
CA GLU A 87 -10.20 10.02 15.04
C GLU A 87 -10.20 9.78 13.53
N VAL A 88 -9.82 8.58 13.08
CA VAL A 88 -9.86 8.19 11.66
C VAL A 88 -11.29 8.21 11.14
N LEU A 89 -12.26 7.68 11.91
CA LEU A 89 -13.67 7.71 11.54
C LEU A 89 -14.22 9.13 11.52
N ALA A 90 -13.85 9.97 12.49
CA ALA A 90 -14.26 11.37 12.54
C ALA A 90 -13.72 12.14 11.32
N GLN A 91 -12.47 11.92 10.94
CA GLN A 91 -11.86 12.53 9.74
C GLN A 91 -12.56 12.06 8.47
N TYR A 92 -12.82 10.74 8.33
CA TYR A 92 -13.55 10.19 7.20
C TYR A 92 -14.93 10.84 7.05
N ASN A 93 -15.73 10.85 8.11
CA ASN A 93 -17.06 11.41 8.10
C ASN A 93 -17.04 12.90 7.72
N LYS A 94 -16.12 13.67 8.31
CA LYS A 94 -15.95 15.09 7.99
C LYS A 94 -15.52 15.33 6.54
N SER A 95 -14.60 14.53 6.03
CA SER A 95 -14.13 14.63 4.64
C SER A 95 -15.21 14.26 3.62
N LYS A 96 -15.99 13.21 3.91
CA LYS A 96 -16.95 12.63 2.96
C LYS A 96 -18.31 13.32 2.96
N TYR A 97 -18.77 13.72 4.14
CA TYR A 97 -20.15 14.20 4.35
C TYR A 97 -20.24 15.64 4.88
N ASP A 98 -19.10 16.21 5.28
CA ASP A 98 -18.95 17.57 5.81
C ASP A 98 -19.96 17.90 6.93
N ILE A 99 -21.02 18.65 6.62
CA ILE A 99 -22.06 19.04 7.57
C ILE A 99 -23.29 18.11 7.58
N ASP A 100 -23.32 17.12 6.70
CA ASP A 100 -24.44 16.18 6.54
C ASP A 100 -24.30 15.02 7.54
N GLU A 101 -24.46 15.32 8.83
CA GLU A 101 -24.26 14.36 9.92
C GLU A 101 -25.22 13.16 9.86
N GLU A 102 -26.35 13.29 9.17
CA GLU A 102 -27.31 12.19 9.01
C GLU A 102 -26.72 11.02 8.18
N LYS A 103 -25.73 11.32 7.32
CA LYS A 103 -25.03 10.34 6.49
C LYS A 103 -23.79 9.78 7.14
N TYR A 104 -23.41 10.25 8.32
CA TYR A 104 -22.19 9.79 8.95
C TYR A 104 -22.19 8.28 9.14
N ALA A 105 -21.10 7.66 8.74
CA ALA A 105 -20.83 6.27 9.06
C ALA A 105 -20.74 6.08 10.58
N LYS A 106 -21.28 4.97 11.06
CA LYS A 106 -21.33 4.64 12.48
C LYS A 106 -20.15 3.75 12.84
N GLU A 107 -19.64 3.94 14.03
CA GLU A 107 -18.72 2.98 14.60
C GLU A 107 -19.43 1.66 14.91
N LEU A 108 -18.81 0.54 14.53
CA LEU A 108 -19.30 -0.77 14.92
C LEU A 108 -18.96 -1.02 16.40
N ASP A 109 -20.00 -1.21 17.21
CA ASP A 109 -19.84 -1.56 18.63
C ASP A 109 -19.01 -2.84 18.79
N SER A 110 -18.08 -2.84 19.73
CA SER A 110 -17.11 -3.93 19.98
C SER A 110 -17.76 -5.28 20.32
N ARG A 111 -19.01 -5.31 20.73
CA ARG A 111 -19.77 -6.57 20.92
C ARG A 111 -20.03 -7.33 19.61
N TYR A 112 -19.99 -6.61 18.47
CA TYR A 112 -20.25 -7.20 17.16
C TYR A 112 -19.00 -7.69 16.43
N TYR A 113 -17.79 -7.44 16.96
CA TYR A 113 -16.58 -7.95 16.33
C TYR A 113 -15.53 -8.42 17.34
N THR A 114 -14.57 -9.15 16.84
CA THR A 114 -13.36 -9.56 17.59
C THR A 114 -12.18 -9.55 16.65
N ILE A 115 -11.12 -8.86 17.05
CA ILE A 115 -9.81 -8.91 16.39
C ILE A 115 -8.90 -9.71 17.32
N PRO A 116 -8.53 -10.96 16.98
CA PRO A 116 -7.77 -11.82 17.88
C PRO A 116 -6.41 -11.26 18.25
N GLU A 117 -5.77 -10.58 17.29
CA GLU A 117 -4.46 -9.96 17.47
C GLU A 117 -4.39 -8.68 16.63
N MET A 118 -4.02 -7.56 17.27
CA MET A 118 -3.84 -6.26 16.62
C MET A 118 -2.42 -6.14 16.04
N ARG A 119 -1.97 -7.19 15.36
CA ARG A 119 -0.61 -7.31 14.85
C ARG A 119 -0.56 -8.17 13.61
N VAL A 120 0.30 -7.78 12.67
CA VAL A 120 0.65 -8.54 11.46
C VAL A 120 2.16 -8.63 11.36
N THR A 121 2.69 -9.75 10.88
CA THR A 121 4.13 -9.91 10.65
C THR A 121 4.38 -10.25 9.18
N LEU A 122 4.86 -9.28 8.42
CA LEU A 122 5.34 -9.51 7.06
C LEU A 122 6.63 -10.32 7.10
N LYS A 123 6.67 -11.45 6.43
CA LYS A 123 7.81 -12.37 6.46
C LYS A 123 8.71 -12.17 5.25
N ALA A 124 10.01 -11.92 5.49
CA ALA A 124 11.01 -11.83 4.42
C ALA A 124 11.17 -13.14 3.64
N SER A 125 10.81 -14.27 4.23
CA SER A 125 10.83 -15.59 3.58
C SER A 125 9.57 -15.89 2.77
N SER A 126 8.50 -15.07 2.87
CA SER A 126 7.29 -15.22 2.06
C SER A 126 7.56 -14.78 0.62
N ALA A 127 6.87 -15.37 -0.35
CA ALA A 127 6.85 -14.86 -1.72
C ALA A 127 5.94 -13.61 -1.85
N ASP A 128 4.98 -13.46 -0.93
CA ASP A 128 4.04 -12.35 -0.91
C ASP A 128 4.61 -11.15 -0.14
N THR A 129 4.30 -9.95 -0.61
CA THR A 129 4.66 -8.69 0.03
C THR A 129 3.65 -8.23 1.07
N TYR A 130 2.61 -9.02 1.30
CA TYR A 130 1.52 -8.73 2.24
C TYR A 130 1.25 -9.89 3.18
N ASP A 131 0.57 -9.58 4.28
CA ASP A 131 -0.04 -10.55 5.19
C ASP A 131 -1.34 -9.98 5.73
N THR A 132 -2.16 -10.81 6.37
CA THR A 132 -3.54 -10.48 6.72
C THR A 132 -3.81 -10.57 8.21
N MET A 133 -4.67 -9.67 8.69
CA MET A 133 -5.23 -9.67 10.04
C MET A 133 -6.71 -10.05 9.99
N PRO A 134 -7.13 -11.14 10.66
CA PRO A 134 -8.53 -11.55 10.66
C PRO A 134 -9.38 -10.66 11.59
N ILE A 135 -10.58 -10.34 11.13
CA ILE A 135 -11.63 -9.71 11.93
C ILE A 135 -12.85 -10.61 11.88
N ARG A 136 -13.30 -11.08 13.03
CA ARG A 136 -14.53 -11.86 13.16
C ARG A 136 -15.68 -10.93 13.48
N VAL A 137 -16.72 -10.97 12.67
CA VAL A 137 -17.91 -10.12 12.81
C VAL A 137 -19.12 -10.99 13.13
N ARG A 138 -19.91 -10.57 14.11
CA ARG A 138 -21.19 -11.15 14.48
C ARG A 138 -22.29 -10.20 14.01
N PRO A 139 -22.86 -10.39 12.83
CA PRO A 139 -23.73 -9.41 12.19
C PRO A 139 -25.16 -9.40 12.71
N GLU A 140 -25.55 -10.36 13.55
CA GLU A 140 -26.91 -10.47 14.10
C GLU A 140 -27.33 -9.17 14.82
N GLY A 141 -28.47 -8.63 14.40
CA GLY A 141 -29.02 -7.40 14.97
C GLY A 141 -28.47 -6.09 14.39
N LEU A 142 -27.56 -6.16 13.42
CA LEU A 142 -27.13 -4.98 12.66
C LEU A 142 -28.20 -4.61 11.62
N SER A 143 -28.32 -3.31 11.34
CA SER A 143 -29.22 -2.80 10.29
C SER A 143 -28.54 -2.90 8.92
N PRO A 144 -29.20 -3.50 7.91
CA PRO A 144 -28.65 -3.53 6.54
C PRO A 144 -28.57 -2.15 5.88
N ASP A 145 -29.34 -1.18 6.38
CA ASP A 145 -29.39 0.18 5.84
C ASP A 145 -28.34 1.13 6.46
N SER A 146 -27.49 0.61 7.34
CA SER A 146 -26.46 1.41 8.02
C SER A 146 -25.06 1.00 7.58
N ILE A 147 -24.18 1.99 7.47
CA ILE A 147 -22.75 1.78 7.23
C ILE A 147 -22.03 1.76 8.57
N TYR A 148 -21.31 0.69 8.84
CA TYR A 148 -20.55 0.50 10.08
C TYR A 148 -19.07 0.42 9.79
N PHE A 149 -18.26 1.11 10.59
CA PHE A 149 -16.80 1.08 10.49
C PHE A 149 -16.14 0.59 11.77
N ILE A 150 -15.02 -0.09 11.58
CA ILE A 150 -14.04 -0.35 12.64
C ILE A 150 -12.84 0.54 12.32
N PRO A 151 -12.64 1.67 13.03
CA PRO A 151 -11.58 2.61 12.74
C PRO A 151 -10.24 2.09 13.28
N LEU A 152 -9.34 1.74 12.38
CA LEU A 152 -8.02 1.21 12.68
C LEU A 152 -6.94 2.05 11.99
N ARG A 153 -5.77 2.13 12.63
CA ARG A 153 -4.55 2.68 12.02
C ARG A 153 -3.34 1.87 12.40
N ILE A 154 -2.26 2.05 11.67
CA ILE A 154 -0.94 1.52 12.05
C ILE A 154 -0.41 2.39 13.20
N ARG A 155 -0.15 1.76 14.35
CA ARG A 155 0.48 2.38 15.51
C ARG A 155 1.99 2.46 15.36
N SER A 156 2.60 1.34 14.95
CA SER A 156 4.05 1.24 14.81
C SER A 156 4.46 0.12 13.87
N VAL A 157 5.65 0.26 13.32
CA VAL A 157 6.32 -0.76 12.49
C VAL A 157 7.74 -0.97 13.00
N SER A 158 8.24 -2.20 12.89
CA SER A 158 9.61 -2.52 13.34
C SER A 158 10.67 -2.11 12.33
N ALA A 159 10.30 -1.89 11.06
CA ALA A 159 11.19 -1.44 10.00
C ALA A 159 10.40 -0.68 8.93
N TYR A 160 11.11 0.12 8.13
CA TYR A 160 10.60 0.96 7.06
C TYR A 160 9.71 2.11 7.55
N SER A 161 9.07 2.82 6.64
CA SER A 161 8.16 3.92 6.95
C SER A 161 6.69 3.47 6.83
N VAL A 162 5.80 4.18 7.50
CA VAL A 162 4.34 4.01 7.32
C VAL A 162 3.88 5.03 6.29
N ASN A 163 2.95 4.63 5.42
CA ASN A 163 2.25 5.58 4.56
C ASN A 163 1.39 6.49 5.45
N PRO A 164 1.55 7.82 5.34
CA PRO A 164 0.81 8.77 6.17
C PRO A 164 -0.70 8.75 5.90
#